data_6695f24f38397d388e0e231bb8aa33da
#
_entry.id   6695f24f38397d388e0e231bb8aa33da
#
_cell.length_a   1.000
_cell.length_b   1.000
_cell.length_c   1.000
_cell.angle_alpha   90.00
_cell.angle_beta   90.00
_cell.angle_gamma   90.00
#
_symmetry.space_group_name_H-M   'P 1'
#
loop_
_entity.id
_entity.type
_entity.pdbx_description
1 polymer ?
#
loop_
_entity_poly.entity_id
_entity_poly.type
_entity_poly.pdbx_seq_one_letter_code
_entity_poly.pdbx_strand_id
1 'polypeptide(L)'
;MAAPGENLKINGDRLWNSLMDMAEIGPGVAGGNNRQTLTDEDGEGRHLFQKWCDAAGCSMGVDQMGNMFAMRPGTDPDALPVYVGSHLDTQPTGGKYDGVLGVLGGLE
;
A
#
# COMPACT_ATOMS: atom_id res chain seq x y z
N MET A 1 20.58 -18.24 19.18
CA MET A 1 20.11 -17.76 17.85
C MET A 1 18.63 -17.44 17.95
N ALA A 2 18.23 -16.27 17.50
CA ALA A 2 16.81 -15.90 17.47
C ALA A 2 16.04 -16.79 16.47
N ALA A 3 14.76 -17.09 16.77
CA ALA A 3 13.89 -17.77 15.83
C ALA A 3 13.65 -16.89 14.60
N PRO A 4 13.32 -17.49 13.42
CA PRO A 4 12.99 -16.69 12.24
C PRO A 4 11.88 -15.70 12.55
N GLY A 5 12.11 -14.43 12.26
CA GLY A 5 11.17 -13.34 12.51
C GLY A 5 11.19 -12.75 13.92
N GLU A 6 11.92 -13.33 14.85
CA GLU A 6 11.93 -12.86 16.25
C GLU A 6 12.41 -11.41 16.39
N ASN A 7 13.34 -11.00 15.54
CA ASN A 7 13.90 -9.64 15.55
C ASN A 7 13.30 -8.72 14.49
N LEU A 8 12.31 -9.19 13.73
CA LEU A 8 11.65 -8.37 12.73
C LEU A 8 10.68 -7.39 13.40
N LYS A 9 10.83 -6.13 13.08
CA LYS A 9 9.97 -5.05 13.56
C LYS A 9 9.64 -4.12 12.41
N ILE A 10 8.42 -3.60 12.41
CA ILE A 10 8.05 -2.54 11.48
C ILE A 10 8.70 -1.23 11.91
N ASN A 11 8.89 -0.34 10.94
CA ASN A 11 9.21 1.06 11.22
C ASN A 11 7.89 1.85 11.29
N GLY A 12 7.39 2.03 12.51
CA GLY A 12 6.09 2.68 12.74
C GLY A 12 6.05 4.12 12.23
N ASP A 13 7.15 4.85 12.33
CA ASP A 13 7.21 6.23 11.80
C ASP A 13 7.15 6.24 10.28
N ARG A 14 7.82 5.32 9.60
CA ARG A 14 7.73 5.20 8.14
C ARG A 14 6.31 4.85 7.70
N LEU A 15 5.66 3.90 8.36
CA LEU A 15 4.28 3.55 8.07
C LEU A 15 3.34 4.75 8.29
N TRP A 16 3.48 5.43 9.43
CA TRP A 16 2.66 6.61 9.73
C TRP A 16 2.84 7.71 8.68
N ASN A 17 4.09 8.02 8.33
CA ASN A 17 4.39 9.05 7.34
C ASN A 17 3.82 8.68 5.96
N SER A 18 3.92 7.41 5.56
CA SER A 18 3.32 6.98 4.28
C SER A 18 1.80 7.08 4.28
N LEU A 19 1.13 6.79 5.41
CA LEU A 19 -0.30 7.00 5.55
C LEU A 19 -0.67 8.48 5.40
N MET A 20 0.11 9.36 6.02
CA MET A 20 -0.14 10.81 5.94
C MET A 20 0.15 11.37 4.55
N ASP A 21 1.19 10.90 3.89
CA ASP A 21 1.51 11.30 2.51
C ASP A 21 0.40 10.86 1.54
N MET A 22 -0.07 9.61 1.66
CA MET A 22 -1.19 9.14 0.83
C MET A 22 -2.47 9.95 1.12
N ALA A 23 -2.69 10.37 2.35
CA ALA A 23 -3.85 11.18 2.73
C ALA A 23 -3.86 12.58 2.10
N GLU A 24 -2.72 13.09 1.63
CA GLU A 24 -2.65 14.36 0.90
C GLU A 24 -3.23 14.27 -0.52
N ILE A 25 -3.40 13.05 -1.04
CA ILE A 25 -3.97 12.81 -2.37
C ILE A 25 -5.47 12.60 -2.24
N GLY A 26 -6.25 13.50 -2.83
CA GLY A 26 -7.70 13.50 -2.74
C GLY A 26 -8.19 13.83 -1.33
N PRO A 27 -7.92 15.04 -0.81
CA PRO A 27 -8.48 15.45 0.48
C PRO A 27 -10.00 15.51 0.44
N GLY A 28 -10.62 15.11 1.52
CA GLY A 28 -12.07 15.09 1.67
C GLY A 28 -12.56 15.99 2.79
N VAL A 29 -13.79 15.77 3.21
CA VAL A 29 -14.40 16.55 4.30
C VAL A 29 -13.85 16.13 5.65
N ALA A 30 -13.84 17.05 6.60
CA ALA A 30 -13.48 16.81 8.00
C ALA A 30 -12.13 16.11 8.19
N GLY A 31 -11.15 16.39 7.33
CA GLY A 31 -9.82 15.79 7.40
C GLY A 31 -9.75 14.36 6.85
N GLY A 32 -10.80 13.87 6.20
CA GLY A 32 -10.81 12.58 5.53
C GLY A 32 -10.29 12.64 4.10
N ASN A 33 -10.64 11.63 3.32
CA ASN A 33 -10.25 11.52 1.92
C ASN A 33 -11.44 11.30 1.00
N ASN A 34 -11.29 11.80 -0.23
CA ASN A 34 -12.16 11.52 -1.36
C ASN A 34 -11.28 11.16 -2.55
N ARG A 35 -10.91 9.89 -2.63
CA ARG A 35 -10.06 9.34 -3.69
C ARG A 35 -10.78 8.12 -4.29
N GLN A 36 -11.83 8.41 -5.05
CA GLN A 36 -12.67 7.36 -5.62
C GLN A 36 -11.97 6.65 -6.77
N THR A 37 -12.25 5.36 -6.92
CA THR A 37 -11.74 4.51 -8.00
C THR A 37 -11.96 5.18 -9.36
N LEU A 38 -10.93 5.09 -10.22
CA LEU A 38 -10.93 5.60 -11.59
C LEU A 38 -10.97 7.13 -11.71
N THR A 39 -10.71 7.84 -10.64
CA THR A 39 -10.48 9.28 -10.68
C THR A 39 -9.00 9.59 -10.87
N ASP A 40 -8.69 10.85 -11.18
CA ASP A 40 -7.28 11.30 -11.28
C ASP A 40 -6.56 11.15 -9.94
N GLU A 41 -7.24 11.41 -8.83
CA GLU A 41 -6.70 11.23 -7.47
C GLU A 41 -6.36 9.77 -7.21
N ASP A 42 -7.21 8.85 -7.62
CA ASP A 42 -6.93 7.41 -7.53
C ASP A 42 -5.67 7.07 -8.34
N GLY A 43 -5.54 7.60 -9.55
CA GLY A 43 -4.34 7.44 -10.38
C GLY A 43 -3.07 7.94 -9.69
N GLU A 44 -3.14 9.13 -9.07
CA GLU A 44 -2.01 9.69 -8.31
C GLU A 44 -1.63 8.80 -7.12
N GLY A 45 -2.62 8.31 -6.36
CA GLY A 45 -2.38 7.39 -5.24
C GLY A 45 -1.72 6.09 -5.69
N ARG A 46 -2.16 5.53 -6.80
CA ARG A 46 -1.58 4.32 -7.39
C ARG A 46 -0.13 4.54 -7.83
N HIS A 47 0.17 5.68 -8.44
CA HIS A 47 1.54 6.03 -8.81
C HIS A 47 2.44 6.21 -7.60
N LEU A 48 1.96 6.83 -6.54
CA LEU A 48 2.72 6.97 -5.30
C LEU A 48 3.02 5.61 -4.67
N PHE A 49 2.04 4.73 -4.63
CA PHE A 49 2.24 3.36 -4.13
C PHE A 49 3.29 2.62 -4.97
N GLN A 50 3.20 2.69 -6.30
CA GLN A 50 4.19 2.07 -7.17
C GLN A 50 5.59 2.61 -6.90
N LYS A 51 5.74 3.91 -6.73
CA LYS A 51 7.02 4.54 -6.40
C LYS A 51 7.62 3.96 -5.11
N TRP A 52 6.80 3.78 -4.08
CA TRP A 52 7.27 3.18 -2.83
C TRP A 52 7.64 1.71 -2.99
N CYS A 53 6.86 0.95 -3.76
CA CYS A 53 7.17 -0.45 -4.06
C CYS A 53 8.47 -0.58 -4.85
N ASP A 54 8.69 0.27 -5.83
CA ASP A 54 9.94 0.30 -6.61
C ASP A 54 11.14 0.61 -5.71
N ALA A 55 11.00 1.59 -4.81
CA ALA A 55 12.04 1.94 -3.85
C ALA A 55 12.33 0.80 -2.86
N ALA A 56 11.35 -0.04 -2.57
CA ALA A 56 11.52 -1.23 -1.73
C ALA A 56 12.04 -2.46 -2.49
N GLY A 57 12.30 -2.33 -3.79
CA GLY A 57 12.83 -3.41 -4.61
C GLY A 57 11.78 -4.41 -5.10
N CYS A 58 10.50 -4.05 -5.04
CA CYS A 58 9.43 -4.88 -5.56
C CYS A 58 9.25 -4.72 -7.06
N SER A 59 8.86 -5.79 -7.75
CA SER A 59 8.33 -5.69 -9.10
C SER A 59 6.82 -5.41 -9.05
N MET A 60 6.29 -4.74 -10.09
CA MET A 60 4.88 -4.38 -10.15
C MET A 60 4.21 -5.02 -11.35
N GLY A 61 3.08 -5.68 -11.11
CA GLY A 61 2.16 -6.14 -12.14
C GLY A 61 0.79 -5.54 -11.94
N VAL A 62 0.05 -5.39 -13.04
CA VAL A 62 -1.35 -4.93 -13.01
C VAL A 62 -2.17 -5.88 -13.87
N ASP A 63 -3.25 -6.40 -13.35
CA ASP A 63 -4.12 -7.29 -14.09
C ASP A 63 -5.16 -6.54 -14.93
N GLN A 64 -6.02 -7.29 -15.62
CA GLN A 64 -7.05 -6.71 -16.48
C GLN A 64 -8.15 -5.96 -15.72
N MET A 65 -8.29 -6.25 -14.43
CA MET A 65 -9.22 -5.54 -13.55
C MET A 65 -8.61 -4.28 -12.93
N GLY A 66 -7.31 -4.06 -13.16
CA GLY A 66 -6.57 -2.95 -12.57
C GLY A 66 -6.00 -3.24 -11.19
N ASN A 67 -6.07 -4.48 -10.70
CA ASN A 67 -5.43 -4.81 -9.43
C ASN A 67 -3.91 -4.70 -9.55
N MET A 68 -3.28 -4.05 -8.57
CA MET A 68 -1.83 -3.90 -8.51
C MET A 68 -1.23 -4.99 -7.62
N PHE A 69 -0.16 -5.60 -8.12
CA PHE A 69 0.57 -6.64 -7.40
C PHE A 69 2.03 -6.25 -7.28
N ALA A 70 2.44 -5.80 -6.11
CA ALA A 70 3.85 -5.61 -5.79
C ALA A 70 4.40 -6.94 -5.28
N MET A 71 5.47 -7.43 -5.91
CA MET A 71 6.04 -8.72 -5.58
C MET A 71 7.50 -8.58 -5.16
N ARG A 72 7.82 -9.18 -4.02
CA ARG A 72 9.18 -9.37 -3.55
C ARG A 72 9.48 -10.86 -3.55
N PRO A 73 10.54 -11.33 -4.25
CA PRO A 73 10.87 -12.75 -4.24
C PRO A 73 11.35 -13.19 -2.86
N GLY A 74 10.92 -14.39 -2.48
CA GLY A 74 11.45 -15.06 -1.30
C GLY A 74 12.77 -15.78 -1.59
N THR A 75 13.29 -16.50 -0.61
CA THR A 75 14.52 -17.28 -0.75
C THR A 75 14.30 -18.63 -1.42
N ASP A 76 13.09 -19.16 -1.37
CA ASP A 76 12.70 -20.42 -2.01
C ASP A 76 11.81 -20.12 -3.23
N PRO A 77 12.32 -20.32 -4.47
CA PRO A 77 11.54 -20.01 -5.67
C PRO A 77 10.34 -20.97 -5.88
N ASP A 78 10.34 -22.11 -5.22
CA ASP A 78 9.26 -23.10 -5.34
C ASP A 78 8.16 -22.91 -4.27
N ALA A 79 8.39 -22.05 -3.29
CA ALA A 79 7.39 -21.75 -2.27
C ALA A 79 6.22 -20.96 -2.84
N LEU A 80 5.03 -21.27 -2.34
CA LEU A 80 3.84 -20.50 -2.68
C LEU A 80 3.94 -19.09 -2.08
N PRO A 81 3.42 -18.06 -2.79
CA PRO A 81 3.47 -16.70 -2.28
C PRO A 81 2.55 -16.50 -1.08
N VAL A 82 2.93 -15.58 -0.21
CA VAL A 82 2.06 -15.05 0.85
C VAL A 82 1.51 -13.72 0.34
N TYR A 83 0.20 -13.59 0.35
CA TYR A 83 -0.48 -12.37 -0.08
C TYR A 83 -0.93 -11.53 1.10
N VAL A 84 -0.79 -10.24 0.98
CA VAL A 84 -1.35 -9.24 1.89
C VAL A 84 -1.85 -8.09 1.03
N GLY A 85 -2.97 -7.50 1.38
CA GLY A 85 -3.49 -6.41 0.56
C GLY A 85 -4.81 -5.87 1.06
N SER A 86 -5.24 -4.81 0.43
CA SER A 86 -6.49 -4.12 0.65
C SER A 86 -6.76 -3.21 -0.56
N HIS A 87 -7.26 -1.99 -0.33
CA HIS A 87 -7.53 -1.02 -1.38
C HIS A 87 -6.98 0.35 -1.05
N LEU A 88 -6.64 1.14 -2.07
CA LEU A 88 -6.14 2.51 -1.92
C LEU A 88 -7.20 3.57 -2.15
N ASP A 89 -8.24 3.22 -2.90
CA ASP A 89 -9.37 4.11 -3.15
C ASP A 89 -10.22 4.30 -1.90
N THR A 90 -11.02 5.35 -1.90
CA THR A 90 -11.88 5.70 -0.78
C THR A 90 -13.32 5.92 -1.25
N GLN A 91 -14.22 5.96 -0.29
CA GLN A 91 -15.55 6.51 -0.50
C GLN A 91 -15.48 8.04 -0.64
N PRO A 92 -16.57 8.71 -1.10
CA PRO A 92 -16.58 10.18 -1.22
C PRO A 92 -16.28 10.92 0.09
N THR A 93 -16.65 10.34 1.22
CA THR A 93 -16.39 10.86 2.56
C THR A 93 -15.65 9.83 3.39
N GLY A 94 -14.56 9.31 2.83
CA GLY A 94 -13.76 8.25 3.45
C GLY A 94 -12.80 8.76 4.51
N GLY A 95 -12.29 7.84 5.30
CA GLY A 95 -11.22 8.10 6.26
C GLY A 95 -9.83 7.90 5.64
N LYS A 96 -8.80 8.34 6.36
CA LYS A 96 -7.40 8.23 5.91
C LYS A 96 -6.86 6.81 5.95
N TYR A 97 -7.47 5.92 6.72
CA TYR A 97 -6.90 4.62 7.07
C TYR A 97 -7.66 3.46 6.43
N ASP A 98 -8.92 3.65 6.08
CA ASP A 98 -9.77 2.61 5.52
C ASP A 98 -9.18 2.11 4.20
N GLY A 99 -8.84 0.83 4.15
CA GLY A 99 -8.14 0.19 3.04
C GLY A 99 -6.65 0.49 2.97
N VAL A 100 -6.27 1.75 3.11
CA VAL A 100 -4.89 2.23 2.94
C VAL A 100 -3.96 1.60 3.98
N LEU A 101 -4.40 1.47 5.23
CA LEU A 101 -3.59 0.83 6.27
C LEU A 101 -3.24 -0.63 5.90
N GLY A 102 -4.20 -1.38 5.35
CA GLY A 102 -3.97 -2.77 4.93
C GLY A 102 -2.96 -2.89 3.80
N VAL A 103 -2.97 -1.95 2.85
CA VAL A 103 -2.00 -1.91 1.75
C VAL A 103 -0.61 -1.50 2.26
N LEU A 104 -0.51 -0.37 2.93
CA LEU A 104 0.77 0.19 3.34
C LEU A 104 1.40 -0.60 4.50
N GLY A 105 0.58 -1.18 5.39
CA GLY A 105 1.05 -2.12 6.40
C GLY A 105 1.65 -3.38 5.80
N GLY A 106 1.11 -3.83 4.68
CA GLY A 106 1.67 -4.95 3.93
C GLY A 106 3.00 -4.63 3.26
N LEU A 107 3.16 -3.42 2.76
CA LEU A 107 4.43 -2.97 2.17
C LEU A 107 5.51 -2.79 3.24
N GLU A 108 5.14 -2.27 4.43
CA GLU A 108 6.05 -2.08 5.55
C GLU A 108 6.65 -3.39 6.06
#